data_961bdb42790c91966a92a6266920da89
#
_entry.id   961bdb42790c91966a92a6266920da89
#
_cell.length_a   1.000
_cell.length_b   1.000
_cell.length_c   1.000
_cell.angle_alpha   90.00
_cell.angle_beta   90.00
_cell.angle_gamma   90.00
#
_symmetry.space_group_name_H-M   'P 1'
#
loop_
_entity.id
_entity.type
_entity.pdbx_description
1 polymer ?
#
loop_
_entity_poly.entity_id
_entity_poly.type
_entity_poly.pdbx_seq_one_letter_code
_entity_poly.pdbx_strand_id
1 'polypeptide(L)'
;MPVELLFRQNGDWYSALASGGWFGNPSTRKKLMDFLSAVRPTRRIRCVPRTGWDNAAYILPDTVYGNTSGENVVLQSAHHGDLYRTAGTLDGWRDIAALSIGNSRLSFALCAAFAGPLLRLAGLEGG
;
A
#
# COMPACT_ATOMS: atom_id res chain seq x y z
N MET A 1 9.02 -9.92 -3.44
CA MET A 1 8.47 -11.10 -2.75
C MET A 1 8.66 -10.93 -1.25
N PRO A 2 7.63 -11.10 -0.43
CA PRO A 2 7.76 -11.08 1.03
C PRO A 2 8.67 -12.20 1.53
N VAL A 3 9.56 -11.87 2.47
CA VAL A 3 10.53 -12.84 3.03
C VAL A 3 9.81 -13.99 3.75
N GLU A 4 8.64 -13.72 4.32
CA GLU A 4 7.82 -14.73 5.02
C GLU A 4 7.42 -15.92 4.12
N LEU A 5 7.26 -15.68 2.82
CA LEU A 5 6.91 -16.75 1.86
C LEU A 5 8.04 -17.77 1.72
N LEU A 6 9.30 -17.38 1.95
CA LEU A 6 10.44 -18.30 1.89
C LEU A 6 10.38 -19.39 2.97
N PHE A 7 9.78 -19.06 4.11
CA PHE A 7 9.73 -19.94 5.28
C PHE A 7 8.45 -20.78 5.37
N ARG A 8 7.48 -20.57 4.46
CA ARG A 8 6.29 -21.41 4.39
C ARG A 8 6.60 -22.75 3.74
N GLN A 9 6.18 -23.83 4.40
CA GLN A 9 6.44 -25.22 3.95
C GLN A 9 5.66 -25.62 2.70
N ASN A 10 4.57 -24.92 2.35
CA ASN A 10 3.66 -25.26 1.26
C ASN A 10 4.16 -24.88 -0.15
N GLY A 11 5.32 -24.25 -0.27
CA GLY A 11 5.92 -23.91 -1.56
C GLY A 11 5.35 -22.66 -2.24
N ASP A 12 4.58 -21.84 -1.56
CA ASP A 12 3.97 -20.61 -2.09
C ASP A 12 5.00 -19.63 -2.68
N TRP A 13 6.21 -19.61 -2.14
CA TRP A 13 7.30 -18.78 -2.65
C TRP A 13 7.70 -19.13 -4.10
N TYR A 14 7.62 -20.42 -4.46
CA TYR A 14 7.92 -20.90 -5.80
C TYR A 14 6.85 -20.44 -6.80
N SER A 15 5.58 -20.54 -6.40
CA SER A 15 4.45 -20.03 -7.19
C SER A 15 4.52 -18.51 -7.38
N ALA A 16 4.94 -17.78 -6.34
CA ALA A 16 5.13 -16.34 -6.40
C ALA A 16 6.26 -15.94 -7.38
N LEU A 17 7.34 -16.71 -7.45
CA LEU A 17 8.39 -16.49 -8.44
C LEU A 17 7.93 -16.82 -9.85
N ALA A 18 7.18 -17.92 -10.03
CA ALA A 18 6.66 -18.32 -11.32
C ALA A 18 5.67 -17.29 -11.89
N SER A 19 4.80 -16.74 -11.05
CA SER A 19 3.89 -15.64 -11.45
C SER A 19 4.64 -14.35 -11.83
N GLY A 20 5.85 -14.17 -11.30
CA GLY A 20 6.78 -13.09 -11.69
C GLY A 20 7.60 -13.40 -12.96
N GLY A 21 7.30 -14.50 -13.66
CA GLY A 21 7.98 -14.87 -14.92
C GLY A 21 9.24 -15.71 -14.73
N TRP A 22 9.51 -16.24 -13.53
CA TRP A 22 10.64 -17.14 -13.35
C TRP A 22 10.29 -18.58 -13.74
N PHE A 23 11.08 -19.14 -14.66
CA PHE A 23 10.94 -20.52 -15.14
C PHE A 23 12.15 -21.33 -14.67
N GLY A 24 12.05 -21.97 -13.53
CA GLY A 24 13.08 -22.83 -12.99
C GLY A 24 12.72 -24.31 -13.02
N ASN A 25 13.74 -25.18 -13.10
CA ASN A 25 13.56 -26.59 -12.96
C ASN A 25 13.25 -26.94 -11.48
N PRO A 26 12.25 -27.79 -11.17
CA PRO A 26 11.97 -28.26 -9.81
C PRO A 26 13.18 -28.81 -9.05
N SER A 27 14.14 -29.43 -9.76
CA SER A 27 15.38 -29.95 -9.14
C SER A 27 16.31 -28.84 -8.60
N THR A 28 16.17 -27.61 -9.06
CA THR A 28 16.96 -26.46 -8.59
C THR A 28 16.33 -25.72 -7.41
N ARG A 29 15.14 -26.16 -6.96
CA ARG A 29 14.39 -25.51 -5.89
C ARG A 29 15.21 -25.37 -4.60
N LYS A 30 15.90 -26.42 -4.19
CA LYS A 30 16.72 -26.42 -2.98
C LYS A 30 17.86 -25.40 -3.09
N LYS A 31 18.57 -25.41 -4.21
CA LYS A 31 19.69 -24.46 -4.46
C LYS A 31 19.21 -23.01 -4.44
N LEU A 32 18.05 -22.74 -5.03
CA LEU A 32 17.46 -21.40 -5.02
C LEU A 32 17.06 -20.99 -3.60
N MET A 33 16.48 -21.90 -2.82
CA MET A 33 16.13 -21.63 -1.43
C MET A 33 17.36 -21.31 -0.57
N ASP A 34 18.42 -22.11 -0.72
CA ASP A 34 19.69 -21.90 -0.04
C ASP A 34 20.30 -20.54 -0.41
N PHE A 35 20.29 -20.18 -1.70
CA PHE A 35 20.74 -18.88 -2.18
C PHE A 35 19.92 -17.72 -1.59
N LEU A 36 18.59 -17.78 -1.67
CA LEU A 36 17.72 -16.72 -1.15
C LEU A 36 17.84 -16.54 0.36
N SER A 37 18.07 -17.63 1.09
CA SER A 37 18.30 -17.61 2.54
C SER A 37 19.66 -17.03 2.92
N ALA A 38 20.66 -17.16 2.05
CA ALA A 38 22.01 -16.65 2.25
C ALA A 38 22.15 -15.16 1.88
N VAL A 39 21.32 -14.67 0.96
CA VAL A 39 21.38 -13.26 0.51
C VAL A 39 21.06 -12.30 1.65
N ARG A 40 21.89 -11.30 1.82
CA ARG A 40 21.70 -10.20 2.79
C ARG A 40 21.61 -8.88 2.03
N PRO A 41 20.40 -8.51 1.55
CA PRO A 41 20.23 -7.29 0.79
C PRO A 41 20.49 -6.07 1.70
N THR A 42 21.24 -5.11 1.18
CA THR A 42 21.50 -3.83 1.85
C THR A 42 20.28 -2.91 1.79
N ARG A 43 19.49 -3.03 0.72
CA ARG A 43 18.26 -2.26 0.54
C ARG A 43 17.05 -3.13 0.87
N ARG A 44 16.25 -2.67 1.80
CA ARG A 44 15.00 -3.33 2.20
C ARG A 44 13.81 -2.48 1.79
N ILE A 45 12.73 -3.15 1.43
CA ILE A 45 11.44 -2.54 1.13
C ILE A 45 10.42 -3.18 2.06
N ARG A 46 9.67 -2.37 2.77
CA ARG A 46 8.56 -2.83 3.59
C ARG A 46 7.30 -2.91 2.73
N CYS A 47 6.72 -4.09 2.63
CA CYS A 47 5.49 -4.32 1.88
C CYS A 47 4.30 -4.25 2.83
N VAL A 48 3.31 -3.42 2.49
CA VAL A 48 2.08 -3.24 3.25
C VAL A 48 0.93 -3.88 2.48
N PRO A 49 0.08 -4.70 3.11
CA PRO A 49 -0.95 -5.46 2.39
C PRO A 49 -2.20 -4.65 2.03
N ARG A 50 -2.41 -3.48 2.63
CA ARG A 50 -3.61 -2.65 2.45
C ARG A 50 -3.27 -1.16 2.41
N THR A 51 -4.14 -0.38 1.76
CA THR A 51 -4.11 1.08 1.79
C THR A 51 -4.54 1.62 3.16
N GLY A 52 -4.20 2.87 3.43
CA GLY A 52 -4.55 3.55 4.67
C GLY A 52 -3.36 3.75 5.60
N TRP A 53 -3.64 3.96 6.88
CA TRP A 53 -2.60 4.22 7.86
C TRP A 53 -1.78 2.97 8.20
N ASP A 54 -0.46 3.12 8.11
CA ASP A 54 0.52 2.17 8.60
C ASP A 54 1.58 2.94 9.41
N ASN A 55 1.56 2.77 10.72
CA ASN A 55 2.30 3.59 11.68
C ASN A 55 2.06 5.10 11.49
N ALA A 56 3.10 5.87 11.17
CA ALA A 56 3.03 7.33 10.95
C ALA A 56 2.93 7.71 9.47
N ALA A 57 2.66 6.75 8.58
CA ALA A 57 2.52 6.97 7.16
C ALA A 57 1.13 6.54 6.65
N TYR A 58 0.59 7.29 5.69
CA TYR A 58 -0.65 6.95 4.99
C TYR A 58 -0.30 6.40 3.60
N ILE A 59 -0.68 5.15 3.35
CA ILE A 59 -0.29 4.39 2.17
C ILE A 59 -1.40 4.43 1.12
N LEU A 60 -1.08 4.91 -0.05
CA LEU A 60 -1.90 4.80 -1.26
C LEU A 60 -1.17 3.93 -2.30
N PRO A 61 -1.84 3.46 -3.36
CA PRO A 61 -1.21 2.58 -4.35
C PRO A 61 0.09 3.13 -4.94
N ASP A 62 0.10 4.41 -5.29
CA ASP A 62 1.22 5.05 -6.00
C ASP A 62 1.98 6.07 -5.14
N THR A 63 1.51 6.34 -3.93
CA THR A 63 2.08 7.42 -3.11
C THR A 63 2.00 7.08 -1.63
N VAL A 64 3.03 7.47 -0.89
CA VAL A 64 3.09 7.36 0.57
C VAL A 64 3.24 8.76 1.16
N TYR A 65 2.35 9.10 2.07
CA TYR A 65 2.36 10.37 2.81
C TYR A 65 2.74 10.15 4.27
N GLY A 66 3.52 11.06 4.83
CA GLY A 66 3.93 11.01 6.24
C GLY A 66 5.32 10.43 6.46
N ASN A 67 5.60 10.02 7.68
CA ASN A 67 6.92 9.58 8.09
C ASN A 67 7.06 8.05 8.00
N THR A 68 7.93 7.59 7.11
CA THR A 68 8.28 6.16 6.95
C THR A 68 9.52 5.75 7.74
N SER A 69 10.08 6.65 8.57
CA SER A 69 11.33 6.42 9.31
C SER A 69 12.52 6.05 8.40
N GLY A 70 12.52 6.60 7.17
CA GLY A 70 13.57 6.34 6.18
C GLY A 70 13.44 4.99 5.45
N GLU A 71 12.39 4.22 5.74
CA GLU A 71 12.10 2.98 5.01
C GLU A 71 11.42 3.24 3.68
N ASN A 72 11.73 2.41 2.69
CA ASN A 72 10.98 2.38 1.45
C ASN A 72 9.74 1.50 1.65
N VAL A 73 8.55 2.10 1.56
CA VAL A 73 7.28 1.41 1.79
C VAL A 73 6.52 1.28 0.48
N VAL A 74 5.99 0.10 0.19
CA VAL A 74 5.27 -0.20 -1.04
C VAL A 74 4.01 -1.00 -0.71
N LEU A 75 2.89 -0.65 -1.35
CA LEU A 75 1.66 -1.46 -1.28
C LEU A 75 1.86 -2.77 -2.06
N GLN A 76 1.63 -3.89 -1.41
CA GLN A 76 1.81 -5.22 -2.01
C GLN A 76 0.66 -5.63 -2.95
N SER A 77 -0.52 -5.01 -2.84
CA SER A 77 -1.71 -5.39 -3.58
C SER A 77 -1.72 -4.81 -4.99
N ALA A 78 -1.66 -5.67 -6.00
CA ALA A 78 -1.73 -5.29 -7.41
C ALA A 78 -3.14 -4.84 -7.88
N HIS A 79 -4.19 -5.06 -7.08
CA HIS A 79 -5.58 -4.93 -7.52
C HIS A 79 -6.25 -3.59 -7.21
N HIS A 80 -5.56 -2.65 -6.57
CA HIS A 80 -6.19 -1.40 -6.12
C HIS A 80 -5.76 -0.14 -6.92
N GLY A 81 -4.83 -0.27 -7.86
CA GLY A 81 -4.32 0.88 -8.64
C GLY A 81 -5.41 1.62 -9.43
N ASP A 82 -6.41 0.88 -9.92
CA ASP A 82 -7.50 1.49 -10.70
C ASP A 82 -8.54 2.24 -9.87
N LEU A 83 -8.61 2.01 -8.57
CA LEU A 83 -9.58 2.64 -7.66
C LEU A 83 -9.15 4.04 -7.19
N TYR A 84 -7.86 4.34 -7.27
CA TYR A 84 -7.28 5.58 -6.77
C TYR A 84 -6.59 6.34 -7.90
N ARG A 85 -7.37 7.02 -8.72
CA ARG A 85 -6.84 7.90 -9.75
C ARG A 85 -6.89 9.34 -9.30
N THR A 86 -5.76 10.02 -9.39
CA THR A 86 -5.73 11.47 -9.23
C THR A 86 -6.10 12.14 -10.55
N ALA A 87 -7.04 13.10 -10.50
CA ALA A 87 -7.43 13.89 -11.65
C ALA A 87 -7.78 15.30 -11.21
N GLY A 88 -7.58 16.28 -12.11
CA GLY A 88 -7.85 17.68 -11.83
C GLY A 88 -6.73 18.37 -11.04
N THR A 89 -7.05 19.56 -10.55
CA THR A 89 -6.14 20.43 -9.80
C THR A 89 -6.71 20.76 -8.42
N LEU A 90 -5.86 21.16 -7.49
CA LEU A 90 -6.30 21.60 -6.17
C LEU A 90 -7.21 22.85 -6.26
N ASP A 91 -6.95 23.76 -7.19
CA ASP A 91 -7.78 24.96 -7.35
C ASP A 91 -9.15 24.59 -7.91
N GLY A 92 -9.22 23.72 -8.93
CA GLY A 92 -10.50 23.20 -9.41
C GLY A 92 -11.30 22.46 -8.31
N TRP A 93 -10.61 21.74 -7.41
CA TRP A 93 -11.26 21.17 -6.24
C TRP A 93 -11.81 22.24 -5.28
N ARG A 94 -11.05 23.31 -5.01
CA ARG A 94 -11.50 24.42 -4.16
C ARG A 94 -12.71 25.13 -4.73
N ASP A 95 -12.76 25.33 -6.04
CA ASP A 95 -13.91 25.93 -6.74
C ASP A 95 -15.17 25.08 -6.55
N ILE A 96 -15.06 23.75 -6.71
CA ILE A 96 -16.19 22.84 -6.48
C ILE A 96 -16.59 22.85 -5.00
N ALA A 97 -15.63 22.78 -4.08
CA ALA A 97 -15.90 22.78 -2.65
C ALA A 97 -16.57 24.09 -2.20
N ALA A 98 -16.23 25.23 -2.81
CA ALA A 98 -16.85 26.53 -2.53
C ALA A 98 -18.35 26.55 -2.81
N LEU A 99 -18.85 25.71 -3.73
CA LEU A 99 -20.29 25.57 -4.00
C LEU A 99 -21.08 25.01 -2.83
N SER A 100 -20.41 24.41 -1.86
CA SER A 100 -21.05 23.92 -0.62
C SER A 100 -21.28 25.01 0.43
N ILE A 101 -20.70 26.20 0.26
CA ILE A 101 -20.84 27.32 1.21
C ILE A 101 -22.32 27.74 1.28
N GLY A 102 -22.83 27.81 2.51
CA GLY A 102 -24.24 28.10 2.77
C GLY A 102 -25.18 26.90 2.67
N ASN A 103 -24.67 25.71 2.29
CA ASN A 103 -25.44 24.47 2.27
C ASN A 103 -24.86 23.44 3.26
N SER A 104 -25.45 23.36 4.43
CA SER A 104 -24.95 22.50 5.52
C SER A 104 -24.89 21.02 5.15
N ARG A 105 -25.81 20.53 4.30
CA ARG A 105 -25.83 19.12 3.88
C ARG A 105 -24.67 18.79 2.94
N LEU A 106 -24.38 19.67 1.99
CA LEU A 106 -23.24 19.49 1.08
C LEU A 106 -21.91 19.63 1.83
N SER A 107 -21.80 20.63 2.70
CA SER A 107 -20.61 20.78 3.54
C SER A 107 -20.37 19.55 4.42
N PHE A 108 -21.43 19.01 5.04
CA PHE A 108 -21.33 17.77 5.84
C PHE A 108 -20.87 16.58 4.99
N ALA A 109 -21.44 16.39 3.80
CA ALA A 109 -21.07 15.29 2.90
C ALA A 109 -19.59 15.37 2.48
N LEU A 110 -19.10 16.57 2.15
CA LEU A 110 -17.69 16.80 1.84
C LEU A 110 -16.79 16.50 3.04
N CYS A 111 -17.13 16.98 4.23
CA CYS A 111 -16.37 16.70 5.45
C CYS A 111 -16.36 15.20 5.77
N ALA A 112 -17.47 14.51 5.60
CA ALA A 112 -17.58 13.07 5.84
C ALA A 112 -16.67 12.27 4.89
N ALA A 113 -16.52 12.70 3.63
CA ALA A 113 -15.61 12.05 2.69
C ALA A 113 -14.13 12.09 3.14
N PHE A 114 -13.73 13.12 3.90
CA PHE A 114 -12.38 13.25 4.44
C PHE A 114 -12.22 12.71 5.87
N ALA A 115 -13.32 12.29 6.51
CA ALA A 115 -13.27 11.82 7.89
C ALA A 115 -12.41 10.55 8.06
N GLY A 116 -12.48 9.60 7.13
CA GLY A 116 -11.81 8.32 7.23
C GLY A 116 -10.31 8.43 7.58
N PRO A 117 -9.49 9.15 6.80
CA PRO A 117 -8.08 9.36 7.13
C PRO A 117 -7.84 10.12 8.43
N LEU A 118 -8.77 10.99 8.84
CA LEU A 118 -8.62 11.84 10.02
C LEU A 118 -8.98 11.14 11.33
N LEU A 119 -9.83 10.11 11.32
CA LEU A 119 -10.27 9.40 12.53
C LEU A 119 -9.10 8.92 13.36
N ARG A 120 -8.10 8.31 12.74
CA ARG A 120 -6.91 7.85 13.44
C ARG A 120 -6.11 9.00 14.08
N LEU A 121 -5.98 10.13 13.38
CA LEU A 121 -5.28 11.31 13.91
C LEU A 121 -6.02 11.92 15.10
N ALA A 122 -7.34 11.78 15.12
CA ALA A 122 -8.20 12.20 16.23
C ALA A 122 -8.25 11.18 17.38
N GLY A 123 -7.57 10.03 17.27
CA GLY A 123 -7.61 8.97 18.27
C GLY A 123 -8.95 8.23 18.31
N LEU A 124 -9.74 8.31 17.25
CA LEU A 124 -11.03 7.63 17.11
C LEU A 124 -10.86 6.35 16.29
N GLU A 125 -11.58 5.31 16.70
CA GLU A 125 -11.65 4.09 15.90
C GLU A 125 -12.58 4.31 14.70
N GLY A 126 -12.07 4.01 13.51
CA GLY A 126 -12.90 3.88 12.33
C GLY A 126 -13.57 2.51 12.34
N GLY A 127 -14.90 2.50 12.23
CA GLY A 127 -15.67 1.27 12.11
C GLY A 127 -15.34 0.47 10.86
#